data_cdf0f4dc39cd42cbfe1008c31f18f09e
#
_entry.id   cdf0f4dc39cd42cbfe1008c31f18f09e
#
_cell.length_a   1.000
_cell.length_b   1.000
_cell.length_c   1.000
_cell.angle_alpha   90.00
_cell.angle_beta   90.00
_cell.angle_gamma   90.00
#
_symmetry.space_group_name_H-M   'P 1'
#
loop_
_entity.id
_entity.type
_entity.pdbx_description
1 polymer ?
#
loop_
_entity_poly.entity_id
_entity_poly.type
_entity_poly.pdbx_seq_one_letter_code
_entity_poly.pdbx_strand_id
1 'polypeptide(L)'
;ISYAGLRYYQKTTDADRAKFLSDMQEKITIFTTKLVFFSLEINSLEDDFLAKLLKENIDLFRYKPIFEKIRALKPYQLSDEIEKFLHDLGIVGDAWEKLFDETIAGLKFKVGEETLNIEATLNLLTDQKRENREKATHELARVFMENIKVFTRVHNTQAKEKEIVDRWRGMPTAQMGRHLANQVE
;
A
#
# COMPACT_ATOMS: atom_id res chain seq x y z
N ILE A 1 7.78 12.22 3.92
CA ILE A 1 6.79 11.69 2.97
C ILE A 1 5.38 12.12 3.31
N SER A 2 4.95 12.05 4.57
CA SER A 2 3.57 12.37 4.98
C SER A 2 3.09 13.76 4.54
N TYR A 3 3.94 14.79 4.68
CA TYR A 3 3.60 16.14 4.20
C TYR A 3 3.37 16.19 2.69
N ALA A 4 4.22 15.52 1.90
CA ALA A 4 4.08 15.47 0.46
C ALA A 4 2.80 14.72 0.05
N GLY A 5 2.49 13.61 0.72
CA GLY A 5 1.24 12.87 0.53
C GLY A 5 0.02 13.70 0.85
N LEU A 6 -0.03 14.35 2.01
CA LEU A 6 -1.16 15.21 2.39
C LEU A 6 -1.38 16.36 1.40
N ARG A 7 -0.31 16.98 0.89
CA ARG A 7 -0.43 18.00 -0.15
C ARG A 7 -0.99 17.46 -1.47
N TYR A 8 -0.56 16.26 -1.87
CA TYR A 8 -1.07 15.59 -3.07
C TYR A 8 -2.56 15.26 -2.95
N TYR A 9 -2.96 14.62 -1.83
CA TYR A 9 -4.36 14.23 -1.62
C TYR A 9 -5.35 15.40 -1.46
N GLN A 10 -4.87 16.61 -1.15
CA GLN A 10 -5.73 17.80 -1.21
C GLN A 10 -6.19 18.13 -2.64
N LYS A 11 -5.39 17.79 -3.67
CA LYS A 11 -5.72 18.05 -5.08
C LYS A 11 -4.89 17.12 -5.97
N THR A 12 -5.37 15.90 -6.17
CA THR A 12 -4.70 14.84 -6.93
C THR A 12 -4.48 15.17 -8.41
N THR A 13 -5.28 16.11 -8.96
CA THR A 13 -5.16 16.60 -10.35
C THR A 13 -4.09 17.68 -10.55
N ASP A 14 -3.37 18.05 -9.50
CA ASP A 14 -2.34 19.09 -9.54
C ASP A 14 -0.97 18.48 -9.86
N ALA A 15 -0.45 18.73 -11.05
CA ALA A 15 0.79 18.15 -11.55
C ALA A 15 2.02 18.48 -10.69
N ASP A 16 2.10 19.70 -10.11
CA ASP A 16 3.23 20.10 -9.27
C ASP A 16 3.23 19.34 -7.94
N ARG A 17 2.05 19.10 -7.38
CA ARG A 17 1.90 18.31 -6.15
C ARG A 17 2.20 16.83 -6.40
N ALA A 18 1.75 16.27 -7.52
CA ALA A 18 2.05 14.92 -7.93
C ALA A 18 3.57 14.73 -8.13
N LYS A 19 4.21 15.68 -8.84
CA LYS A 19 5.65 15.68 -9.02
C LYS A 19 6.42 15.77 -7.70
N PHE A 20 6.02 16.68 -6.81
CA PHE A 20 6.65 16.82 -5.49
C PHE A 20 6.57 15.53 -4.67
N LEU A 21 5.41 14.84 -4.67
CA LEU A 21 5.24 13.55 -4.00
C LEU A 21 6.18 12.50 -4.61
N SER A 22 6.22 12.40 -5.95
CA SER A 22 7.08 11.44 -6.65
C SER A 22 8.58 11.68 -6.37
N ASP A 23 9.03 12.93 -6.43
CA ASP A 23 10.42 13.32 -6.11
C ASP A 23 10.79 12.94 -4.65
N MET A 24 9.84 13.10 -3.72
CA MET A 24 10.05 12.73 -2.32
C MET A 24 10.04 11.23 -2.10
N GLN A 25 9.19 10.47 -2.81
CA GLN A 25 9.18 9.01 -2.77
C GLN A 25 10.49 8.43 -3.28
N GLU A 26 10.98 8.91 -4.43
CA GLU A 26 12.27 8.47 -4.99
C GLU A 26 13.42 8.70 -4.00
N LYS A 27 13.53 9.90 -3.44
CA LYS A 27 14.57 10.22 -2.44
C LYS A 27 14.49 9.31 -1.22
N ILE A 28 13.28 9.07 -0.69
CA ILE A 28 13.10 8.20 0.47
C ILE A 28 13.47 6.77 0.13
N THR A 29 13.06 6.26 -1.03
CA THR A 29 13.44 4.91 -1.46
C THR A 29 14.96 4.76 -1.52
N ILE A 30 15.69 5.71 -2.13
CA ILE A 30 17.16 5.70 -2.14
C ILE A 30 17.75 5.63 -0.72
N PHE A 31 17.18 6.35 0.24
CA PHE A 31 17.66 6.31 1.62
C PHE A 31 17.27 5.02 2.33
N THR A 32 16.04 4.56 2.18
CA THR A 32 15.54 3.36 2.87
C THR A 32 16.15 2.08 2.32
N THR A 33 16.49 2.02 1.02
CA THR A 33 17.27 0.92 0.44
C THR A 33 18.60 0.72 1.17
N LYS A 34 19.25 1.83 1.58
CA LYS A 34 20.48 1.75 2.38
C LYS A 34 20.25 1.21 3.80
N LEU A 35 19.01 1.20 4.28
CA LEU A 35 18.65 0.70 5.61
C LEU A 35 18.11 -0.74 5.58
N VAL A 36 17.90 -1.32 4.41
CA VAL A 36 17.42 -2.71 4.27
C VAL A 36 18.35 -3.69 4.99
N PHE A 37 19.66 -3.44 4.98
CA PHE A 37 20.66 -4.26 5.65
C PHE A 37 20.32 -4.50 7.13
N PHE A 38 19.74 -3.52 7.82
CA PHE A 38 19.43 -3.62 9.25
C PHE A 38 18.45 -4.77 9.55
N SER A 39 17.38 -4.88 8.77
CA SER A 39 16.42 -5.98 8.91
C SER A 39 17.04 -7.33 8.50
N LEU A 40 17.88 -7.33 7.47
CA LEU A 40 18.57 -8.54 6.98
C LEU A 40 19.56 -9.04 8.03
N GLU A 41 20.36 -8.17 8.65
CA GLU A 41 21.29 -8.53 9.74
C GLU A 41 20.54 -9.05 10.98
N ILE A 42 19.43 -8.41 11.38
CA ILE A 42 18.62 -8.93 12.50
C ILE A 42 18.10 -10.34 12.17
N ASN A 43 17.68 -10.59 10.94
CA ASN A 43 17.21 -11.91 10.51
C ASN A 43 18.34 -12.94 10.41
N SER A 44 19.59 -12.52 10.15
CA SER A 44 20.74 -13.41 10.09
C SER A 44 21.21 -13.90 11.48
N LEU A 45 20.86 -13.18 12.55
CA LEU A 45 21.25 -13.59 13.90
C LEU A 45 20.63 -14.93 14.27
N GLU A 46 21.39 -15.75 15.04
CA GLU A 46 20.86 -16.97 15.64
C GLU A 46 19.82 -16.64 16.71
N ASP A 47 18.77 -17.48 16.83
CA ASP A 47 17.66 -17.22 17.75
C ASP A 47 18.11 -17.19 19.19
N ASP A 48 18.99 -18.12 19.60
CA ASP A 48 19.53 -18.19 20.96
C ASP A 48 20.42 -16.97 21.29
N PHE A 49 21.19 -16.48 20.32
CA PHE A 49 22.01 -15.28 20.50
C PHE A 49 21.13 -14.03 20.72
N LEU A 50 20.10 -13.84 19.90
CA LEU A 50 19.19 -12.72 20.08
C LEU A 50 18.42 -12.79 21.39
N ALA A 51 17.93 -13.98 21.77
CA ALA A 51 17.24 -14.20 23.03
C ALA A 51 18.13 -13.85 24.24
N LYS A 52 19.40 -14.27 24.21
CA LYS A 52 20.40 -13.93 25.23
C LYS A 52 20.65 -12.42 25.30
N LEU A 53 20.86 -11.79 24.13
CA LEU A 53 21.12 -10.35 24.05
C LEU A 53 19.97 -9.51 24.63
N LEU A 54 18.74 -9.88 24.31
CA LEU A 54 17.54 -9.23 24.84
C LEU A 54 17.37 -9.45 26.35
N LYS A 55 17.75 -10.62 26.87
CA LYS A 55 17.68 -10.93 28.30
C LYS A 55 18.73 -10.16 29.10
N GLU A 56 19.91 -9.98 28.55
CA GLU A 56 21.04 -9.32 29.23
C GLU A 56 20.98 -7.79 29.15
N ASN A 57 20.19 -7.23 28.22
CA ASN A 57 20.11 -5.78 28.00
C ASN A 57 18.68 -5.26 28.10
N ILE A 58 18.37 -4.61 29.24
CA ILE A 58 17.03 -4.07 29.53
C ILE A 58 16.59 -2.99 28.54
N ASP A 59 17.52 -2.21 27.99
CA ASP A 59 17.22 -1.16 27.03
C ASP A 59 16.84 -1.75 25.67
N LEU A 60 17.44 -2.88 25.30
CA LEU A 60 17.06 -3.62 24.09
C LEU A 60 15.76 -4.40 24.29
N PHE A 61 15.48 -4.90 25.47
CA PHE A 61 14.30 -5.71 25.76
C PHE A 61 13.00 -4.97 25.41
N ARG A 62 12.94 -3.66 25.63
CA ARG A 62 11.78 -2.83 25.27
C ARG A 62 11.44 -2.88 23.77
N TYR A 63 12.41 -3.20 22.90
CA TYR A 63 12.24 -3.33 21.46
C TYR A 63 11.94 -4.77 21.02
N LYS A 64 11.81 -5.72 21.94
CA LYS A 64 11.48 -7.12 21.64
C LYS A 64 10.34 -7.28 20.63
N PRO A 65 9.19 -6.57 20.75
CA PRO A 65 8.10 -6.69 19.76
C PRO A 65 8.51 -6.30 18.34
N ILE A 66 9.43 -5.32 18.19
CA ILE A 66 9.96 -4.91 16.88
C ILE A 66 10.83 -6.01 16.29
N PHE A 67 11.71 -6.63 17.10
CA PHE A 67 12.52 -7.76 16.65
C PHE A 67 11.66 -8.96 16.27
N GLU A 68 10.64 -9.29 17.05
CA GLU A 68 9.69 -10.36 16.74
C GLU A 68 8.98 -10.11 15.39
N LYS A 69 8.52 -8.88 15.16
CA LYS A 69 7.90 -8.48 13.88
C LYS A 69 8.85 -8.63 12.70
N ILE A 70 10.10 -8.17 12.81
CA ILE A 70 11.11 -8.33 11.75
C ILE A 70 11.36 -9.81 11.49
N ARG A 71 11.56 -10.61 12.54
CA ARG A 71 11.90 -12.03 12.44
C ARG A 71 10.73 -12.91 11.98
N ALA A 72 9.49 -12.47 12.12
CA ALA A 72 8.33 -13.17 11.56
C ALA A 72 8.42 -13.33 10.03
N LEU A 73 9.15 -12.43 9.36
CA LEU A 73 9.40 -12.51 7.92
C LEU A 73 10.62 -13.38 7.55
N LYS A 74 11.46 -13.75 8.52
CA LYS A 74 12.69 -14.53 8.28
C LYS A 74 12.50 -15.80 7.43
N PRO A 75 11.45 -16.63 7.65
CA PRO A 75 11.22 -17.82 6.84
C PRO A 75 10.93 -17.54 5.36
N TYR A 76 10.52 -16.31 5.04
CA TYR A 76 10.12 -15.87 3.70
C TYR A 76 11.10 -14.85 3.09
N GLN A 77 12.24 -14.64 3.74
CA GLN A 77 13.29 -13.73 3.27
C GLN A 77 14.01 -14.36 2.08
N LEU A 78 14.25 -13.56 1.05
CA LEU A 78 15.06 -13.92 -0.10
C LEU A 78 16.53 -13.53 0.10
N SER A 79 17.38 -13.70 -0.91
CA SER A 79 18.75 -13.20 -0.82
C SER A 79 18.79 -11.68 -0.70
N ASP A 80 19.85 -11.16 -0.10
CA ASP A 80 20.02 -9.73 0.15
C ASP A 80 19.93 -8.89 -1.13
N GLU A 81 20.43 -9.42 -2.25
CA GLU A 81 20.36 -8.75 -3.54
C GLU A 81 18.92 -8.66 -4.05
N ILE A 82 18.14 -9.75 -3.88
CA ILE A 82 16.74 -9.79 -4.31
C ILE A 82 15.89 -8.90 -3.39
N GLU A 83 16.15 -8.89 -2.09
CA GLU A 83 15.42 -8.00 -1.16
C GLU A 83 15.66 -6.52 -1.51
N LYS A 84 16.89 -6.13 -1.80
CA LYS A 84 17.20 -4.76 -2.27
C LYS A 84 16.52 -4.45 -3.60
N PHE A 85 16.58 -5.37 -4.55
CA PHE A 85 15.93 -5.22 -5.85
C PHE A 85 14.41 -5.04 -5.71
N LEU A 86 13.74 -5.89 -4.90
CA LEU A 86 12.31 -5.79 -4.66
C LEU A 86 11.94 -4.47 -3.94
N HIS A 87 12.80 -4.01 -3.03
CA HIS A 87 12.60 -2.72 -2.37
C HIS A 87 12.66 -1.55 -3.38
N ASP A 88 13.65 -1.54 -4.25
CA ASP A 88 13.76 -0.52 -5.30
C ASP A 88 12.60 -0.60 -6.30
N LEU A 89 12.12 -1.82 -6.62
CA LEU A 89 11.00 -2.05 -7.53
C LEU A 89 9.65 -1.58 -6.95
N GLY A 90 9.54 -1.43 -5.63
CA GLY A 90 8.30 -1.01 -4.95
C GLY A 90 7.70 0.29 -5.51
N ILE A 91 8.54 1.23 -5.97
CA ILE A 91 8.06 2.47 -6.62
C ILE A 91 7.20 2.18 -7.85
N VAL A 92 7.50 1.11 -8.58
CA VAL A 92 6.74 0.72 -9.79
C VAL A 92 5.37 0.17 -9.40
N GLY A 93 5.30 -0.61 -8.30
CA GLY A 93 4.03 -1.08 -7.73
C GLY A 93 3.14 0.10 -7.29
N ASP A 94 3.71 1.07 -6.58
CA ASP A 94 3.00 2.28 -6.12
C ASP A 94 2.39 3.10 -7.28
N ALA A 95 2.95 3.01 -8.49
CA ALA A 95 2.42 3.72 -9.65
C ALA A 95 1.01 3.24 -10.05
N TRP A 96 0.67 1.96 -9.79
CA TRP A 96 -0.65 1.42 -10.06
C TRP A 96 -1.69 1.93 -9.06
N GLU A 97 -1.32 2.10 -7.79
CA GLU A 97 -2.18 2.74 -6.79
C GLU A 97 -2.46 4.19 -7.16
N LYS A 98 -1.44 4.94 -7.57
CA LYS A 98 -1.62 6.33 -8.02
C LYS A 98 -2.54 6.42 -9.24
N LEU A 99 -2.38 5.53 -10.22
CA LEU A 99 -3.27 5.48 -11.37
C LEU A 99 -4.73 5.25 -10.96
N PHE A 100 -4.96 4.37 -9.98
CA PHE A 100 -6.30 4.14 -9.44
C PHE A 100 -6.84 5.40 -8.75
N ASP A 101 -6.07 6.00 -7.84
CA ASP A 101 -6.47 7.19 -7.09
C ASP A 101 -6.75 8.38 -8.00
N GLU A 102 -5.89 8.64 -8.98
CA GLU A 102 -6.08 9.71 -9.96
C GLU A 102 -7.29 9.48 -10.84
N THR A 103 -7.53 8.23 -11.25
CA THR A 103 -8.71 7.85 -12.03
C THR A 103 -9.97 8.12 -11.22
N ILE A 104 -10.08 7.61 -9.98
CA ILE A 104 -11.24 7.81 -9.10
C ILE A 104 -11.47 9.30 -8.83
N ALA A 105 -10.43 10.05 -8.49
CA ALA A 105 -10.54 11.48 -8.20
C ALA A 105 -11.00 12.31 -9.41
N GLY A 106 -10.67 11.86 -10.61
CA GLY A 106 -11.07 12.50 -11.87
C GLY A 106 -12.53 12.24 -12.27
N LEU A 107 -13.18 11.19 -11.72
CA LEU A 107 -14.53 10.80 -12.10
C LEU A 107 -15.55 11.89 -11.74
N LYS A 108 -16.57 12.01 -12.58
CA LYS A 108 -17.72 12.91 -12.39
C LYS A 108 -19.00 12.11 -12.49
N PHE A 109 -19.90 12.38 -11.56
CA PHE A 109 -21.18 11.69 -11.40
C PHE A 109 -22.33 12.65 -11.58
N LYS A 110 -23.21 12.40 -12.53
CA LYS A 110 -24.37 13.25 -12.78
C LYS A 110 -25.58 12.73 -12.02
N VAL A 111 -25.87 13.34 -10.86
CA VAL A 111 -27.03 12.97 -10.03
C VAL A 111 -28.09 14.07 -10.14
N GLY A 112 -29.14 13.82 -10.93
CA GLY A 112 -30.15 14.85 -11.26
C GLY A 112 -29.54 15.95 -12.13
N GLU A 113 -29.63 17.19 -11.69
CA GLU A 113 -29.05 18.36 -12.37
C GLU A 113 -27.59 18.66 -11.93
N GLU A 114 -27.10 17.99 -10.90
CA GLU A 114 -25.78 18.26 -10.31
C GLU A 114 -24.72 17.31 -10.88
N THR A 115 -23.49 17.84 -11.00
CA THR A 115 -22.29 17.04 -11.30
C THR A 115 -21.41 16.99 -10.07
N LEU A 116 -21.29 15.82 -9.48
CA LEU A 116 -20.64 15.58 -8.20
C LEU A 116 -19.31 14.85 -8.39
N ASN A 117 -18.42 14.93 -7.40
CA ASN A 117 -17.27 14.06 -7.26
C ASN A 117 -17.67 12.76 -6.54
N ILE A 118 -16.72 11.83 -6.42
CA ILE A 118 -16.95 10.53 -5.79
C ILE A 118 -17.46 10.66 -4.36
N GLU A 119 -16.85 11.53 -3.54
CA GLU A 119 -17.18 11.68 -2.12
C GLU A 119 -18.60 12.21 -1.92
N ALA A 120 -18.97 13.27 -2.65
CA ALA A 120 -20.33 13.82 -2.60
C ALA A 120 -21.37 12.81 -3.06
N THR A 121 -21.05 12.01 -4.08
CA THR A 121 -21.96 10.97 -4.59
C THR A 121 -22.12 9.82 -3.59
N LEU A 122 -21.02 9.37 -2.95
CA LEU A 122 -21.08 8.35 -1.90
C LEU A 122 -21.89 8.83 -0.68
N ASN A 123 -21.79 10.10 -0.30
CA ASN A 123 -22.58 10.67 0.79
C ASN A 123 -24.09 10.57 0.53
N LEU A 124 -24.53 10.65 -0.73
CA LEU A 124 -25.93 10.48 -1.10
C LEU A 124 -26.47 9.07 -0.85
N LEU A 125 -25.61 8.06 -0.72
CA LEU A 125 -26.04 6.68 -0.36
C LEU A 125 -26.63 6.60 1.06
N THR A 126 -26.34 7.58 1.91
CA THR A 126 -26.89 7.69 3.27
C THR A 126 -27.98 8.75 3.40
N ASP A 127 -28.42 9.35 2.29
CA ASP A 127 -29.49 10.37 2.27
C ASP A 127 -30.80 9.81 2.83
N GLN A 128 -31.56 10.62 3.54
CA GLN A 128 -32.86 10.23 4.11
C GLN A 128 -33.86 9.85 3.02
N LYS A 129 -33.83 10.54 1.86
CA LYS A 129 -34.70 10.29 0.72
C LYS A 129 -34.21 9.11 -0.09
N ARG A 130 -35.01 8.04 -0.18
CA ARG A 130 -34.71 6.84 -0.96
C ARG A 130 -34.35 7.16 -2.42
N GLU A 131 -35.06 8.10 -3.02
CA GLU A 131 -34.84 8.52 -4.41
C GLU A 131 -33.40 9.02 -4.67
N ASN A 132 -32.84 9.80 -3.72
CA ASN A 132 -31.45 10.28 -3.83
C ASN A 132 -30.46 9.12 -3.74
N ARG A 133 -30.68 8.18 -2.81
CA ARG A 133 -29.84 6.97 -2.71
C ARG A 133 -29.87 6.14 -3.98
N GLU A 134 -31.05 5.95 -4.57
CA GLU A 134 -31.24 5.18 -5.79
C GLU A 134 -30.53 5.83 -7.00
N LYS A 135 -30.72 7.14 -7.20
CA LYS A 135 -30.03 7.91 -8.24
C LYS A 135 -28.50 7.83 -8.10
N ALA A 136 -27.99 8.02 -6.88
CA ALA A 136 -26.55 7.93 -6.61
C ALA A 136 -26.01 6.53 -6.91
N THR A 137 -26.73 5.46 -6.50
CA THR A 137 -26.31 4.07 -6.76
C THR A 137 -26.24 3.78 -8.25
N HIS A 138 -27.25 4.16 -9.03
CA HIS A 138 -27.26 3.94 -10.47
C HIS A 138 -26.14 4.69 -11.19
N GLU A 139 -25.90 5.94 -10.79
CA GLU A 139 -24.85 6.74 -11.42
C GLU A 139 -23.45 6.23 -11.06
N LEU A 140 -23.20 5.83 -9.81
CA LEU A 140 -21.95 5.16 -9.41
C LEU A 140 -21.69 3.92 -10.25
N ALA A 141 -22.71 3.05 -10.39
CA ALA A 141 -22.60 1.83 -11.19
C ALA A 141 -22.30 2.15 -12.66
N ARG A 142 -22.98 3.13 -13.25
CA ARG A 142 -22.77 3.54 -14.63
C ARG A 142 -21.33 4.02 -14.86
N VAL A 143 -20.86 4.98 -14.08
CA VAL A 143 -19.53 5.59 -14.24
C VAL A 143 -18.42 4.57 -13.98
N PHE A 144 -18.57 3.71 -12.98
CA PHE A 144 -17.60 2.65 -12.72
C PHE A 144 -17.54 1.63 -13.84
N MET A 145 -18.68 1.26 -14.43
CA MET A 145 -18.71 0.35 -15.59
C MET A 145 -18.03 0.96 -16.81
N GLU A 146 -18.15 2.26 -17.05
CA GLU A 146 -17.44 2.95 -18.14
C GLU A 146 -15.92 2.90 -17.96
N ASN A 147 -15.43 2.86 -16.72
CA ASN A 147 -14.01 2.81 -16.37
C ASN A 147 -13.53 1.40 -15.99
N ILE A 148 -14.35 0.38 -16.10
CA ILE A 148 -14.07 -0.98 -15.63
C ILE A 148 -12.78 -1.56 -16.21
N LYS A 149 -12.38 -1.19 -17.43
CA LYS A 149 -11.15 -1.67 -18.06
C LYS A 149 -9.90 -1.20 -17.32
N VAL A 150 -9.88 0.05 -16.85
CA VAL A 150 -8.77 0.61 -16.07
C VAL A 150 -8.70 -0.09 -14.73
N PHE A 151 -9.82 -0.16 -14.00
CA PHE A 151 -9.88 -0.81 -12.70
C PHE A 151 -9.48 -2.29 -12.76
N THR A 152 -9.97 -3.02 -13.77
CA THR A 152 -9.59 -4.41 -13.99
C THR A 152 -8.08 -4.54 -14.27
N ARG A 153 -7.51 -3.63 -15.09
CA ARG A 153 -6.09 -3.66 -15.38
C ARG A 153 -5.24 -3.43 -14.13
N VAL A 154 -5.56 -2.39 -13.36
CA VAL A 154 -4.85 -2.08 -12.11
C VAL A 154 -4.91 -3.27 -11.15
N HIS A 155 -6.13 -3.75 -10.86
CA HIS A 155 -6.34 -4.87 -9.94
C HIS A 155 -5.58 -6.14 -10.36
N ASN A 156 -5.70 -6.53 -11.63
CA ASN A 156 -5.06 -7.75 -12.12
C ASN A 156 -3.53 -7.62 -12.14
N THR A 157 -2.98 -6.42 -12.38
CA THR A 157 -1.53 -6.20 -12.36
C THR A 157 -0.99 -6.32 -10.93
N GLN A 158 -1.63 -5.67 -9.96
CA GLN A 158 -1.23 -5.76 -8.55
C GLN A 158 -1.40 -7.19 -7.99
N ALA A 159 -2.50 -7.86 -8.33
CA ALA A 159 -2.71 -9.26 -7.93
C ALA A 159 -1.63 -10.18 -8.52
N LYS A 160 -1.21 -9.92 -9.78
CA LYS A 160 -0.16 -10.70 -10.43
C LYS A 160 1.22 -10.42 -9.86
N GLU A 161 1.54 -9.18 -9.58
CA GLU A 161 2.78 -8.80 -8.88
C GLU A 161 2.87 -9.48 -7.52
N LYS A 162 1.80 -9.39 -6.72
CA LYS A 162 1.73 -10.08 -5.44
C LYS A 162 1.92 -11.59 -5.57
N GLU A 163 1.25 -12.24 -6.52
CA GLU A 163 1.39 -13.68 -6.76
C GLU A 163 2.86 -14.06 -7.06
N ILE A 164 3.54 -13.27 -7.90
CA ILE A 164 4.95 -13.50 -8.22
C ILE A 164 5.81 -13.40 -6.97
N VAL A 165 5.67 -12.33 -6.20
CA VAL A 165 6.45 -12.12 -4.96
C VAL A 165 6.16 -13.20 -3.93
N ASP A 166 4.89 -13.54 -3.69
CA ASP A 166 4.49 -14.60 -2.74
C ASP A 166 5.09 -15.95 -3.14
N ARG A 167 5.06 -16.28 -4.42
CA ARG A 167 5.64 -17.54 -4.94
C ARG A 167 7.17 -17.58 -4.77
N TRP A 168 7.87 -16.49 -5.04
CA TRP A 168 9.32 -16.40 -4.81
C TRP A 168 9.66 -16.55 -3.33
N ARG A 169 8.86 -15.96 -2.44
CA ARG A 169 9.03 -16.05 -0.99
C ARG A 169 8.57 -17.38 -0.38
N GLY A 170 7.92 -18.24 -1.15
CA GLY A 170 7.35 -19.49 -0.64
C GLY A 170 6.20 -19.27 0.35
N MET A 171 5.43 -18.20 0.18
CA MET A 171 4.26 -17.92 1.03
C MET A 171 3.21 -19.03 0.86
N PRO A 172 2.72 -19.66 1.95
CA PRO A 172 1.80 -20.80 1.86
C PRO A 172 0.39 -20.40 1.39
N THR A 173 -0.01 -19.16 1.63
CA THR A 173 -1.32 -18.62 1.23
C THR A 173 -1.18 -17.17 0.79
N ALA A 174 -2.11 -16.70 -0.03
CA ALA A 174 -2.15 -15.30 -0.48
C ALA A 174 -2.35 -14.30 0.68
N GLN A 175 -2.92 -14.74 1.82
CA GLN A 175 -3.17 -13.91 2.99
C GLN A 175 -1.96 -13.80 3.94
N MET A 176 -1.00 -14.73 3.84
CA MET A 176 0.11 -14.84 4.80
C MET A 176 0.87 -13.51 4.96
N GLY A 177 1.21 -12.83 3.87
CA GLY A 177 1.89 -11.54 3.94
C GLY A 177 1.09 -10.48 4.71
N ARG A 178 -0.24 -10.49 4.58
CA ARG A 178 -1.13 -9.58 5.33
C ARG A 178 -1.23 -9.99 6.81
N HIS A 179 -1.30 -11.28 7.11
CA HIS A 179 -1.31 -11.77 8.49
C HIS A 179 -0.02 -11.36 9.23
N LEU A 180 1.15 -11.57 8.59
CA LEU A 180 2.44 -11.15 9.15
C LEU A 180 2.52 -9.64 9.36
N ALA A 181 2.07 -8.84 8.39
CA ALA A 181 2.08 -7.38 8.51
C ALA A 181 1.17 -6.87 9.64
N ASN A 182 0.01 -7.52 9.82
CA ASN A 182 -0.97 -7.18 10.85
C ASN A 182 -0.72 -7.89 12.20
N GLN A 183 0.30 -8.76 12.28
CA GLN A 183 0.62 -9.54 13.48
C GLN A 183 -0.59 -10.36 13.99
N VAL A 184 -1.33 -11.01 13.08
CA VAL A 184 -2.45 -11.90 13.38
C VAL A 184 -2.13 -13.32 12.91
N GLU A 185 -2.74 -14.33 13.60
CA GLU A 185 -2.64 -15.76 13.28
C GLU A 185 -3.53 -16.16 12.10
#